data_2323e029c2857d46d3b67f53d49e3710
#
_entry.id   2323e029c2857d46d3b67f53d49e3710
#
_cell.length_a   1.000
_cell.length_b   1.000
_cell.length_c   1.000
_cell.angle_alpha   90.00
_cell.angle_beta   90.00
_cell.angle_gamma   90.00
#
_symmetry.space_group_name_H-M   'P 1'
#
loop_
_entity.id
_entity.type
_entity.pdbx_description
1 polymer ?
#
loop_
_entity_poly.entity_id
_entity_poly.type
_entity_poly.pdbx_seq_one_letter_code
_entity_poly.pdbx_strand_id
1 'polypeptide(L)'
;MTEKTDRRRFLARGVLGAAGAVAASNMAPSSANADQERATSPTPIEYKGMPCGMLGKVKISRMLFGGNLLAGGMHCRDLKYVKQLFRAYADEDKLIETLKIAEDNGINTVFESGAKLVALYNEKHNGKMQIIPHIDPKAAEKDLETEIKLKLDMGAVALYCWGATSDRLVHDGQVDKLKRAVEIAKKYDVPIGVGGHSLSVHKACEKAKVPCDFYVKTLHTDDYPSATPKHLQRDYLWFGGEGYYDNMWCVDADETIEFFKGVDKPWVAFKVLAAGAIPPRKAFAHAFKNGADFIAVGMFDWQVKEDCDLVKRLVRREADRERPWRA
;
A
#
# COMPACT_ATOMS: atom_id res chain seq x y z
N MET A 1 -10.44 51.00 -27.94
CA MET A 1 -11.64 50.29 -28.47
C MET A 1 -11.27 48.85 -28.64
N THR A 2 -11.61 48.02 -27.66
CA THR A 2 -11.32 46.57 -27.64
C THR A 2 -12.63 45.82 -27.60
N GLU A 3 -12.93 45.10 -28.67
CA GLU A 3 -14.12 44.29 -28.81
C GLU A 3 -14.09 43.07 -27.87
N LYS A 4 -15.11 42.94 -27.06
CA LYS A 4 -15.38 41.75 -26.25
C LYS A 4 -16.08 40.73 -27.11
N THR A 5 -15.42 39.61 -27.40
CA THR A 5 -15.99 38.46 -28.09
C THR A 5 -16.89 37.66 -27.17
N ASP A 6 -18.18 37.61 -27.51
CA ASP A 6 -19.22 36.95 -26.73
C ASP A 6 -19.19 35.41 -26.92
N ARG A 7 -18.90 34.69 -25.84
CA ARG A 7 -18.80 33.21 -25.80
C ARG A 7 -20.14 32.46 -25.89
N ARG A 8 -21.28 33.15 -26.04
CA ARG A 8 -22.63 32.53 -26.05
C ARG A 8 -23.13 32.16 -27.42
N ARG A 9 -22.41 32.44 -28.51
CA ARG A 9 -22.88 32.14 -29.88
C ARG A 9 -22.34 30.87 -30.52
N PHE A 10 -21.60 30.06 -29.83
CA PHE A 10 -20.97 28.83 -30.40
C PHE A 10 -21.80 27.55 -30.21
N LEU A 11 -22.89 27.55 -29.42
CA LEU A 11 -23.62 26.34 -29.05
C LEU A 11 -25.01 26.19 -29.73
N ALA A 12 -25.32 26.91 -30.79
CA ALA A 12 -26.63 26.89 -31.41
C ALA A 12 -26.61 26.59 -32.93
N ARG A 13 -25.87 25.54 -33.37
CA ARG A 13 -26.07 25.00 -34.73
C ARG A 13 -25.62 23.55 -34.80
N GLY A 14 -26.60 22.61 -34.86
CA GLY A 14 -26.30 21.22 -35.16
C GLY A 14 -27.38 20.21 -34.76
N VAL A 15 -28.66 20.48 -35.10
CA VAL A 15 -29.66 19.42 -35.17
C VAL A 15 -30.56 19.72 -36.35
N LEU A 16 -30.50 18.90 -37.38
CA LEU A 16 -31.64 18.61 -38.30
C LEU A 16 -31.22 17.59 -39.39
N GLY A 17 -31.93 16.48 -39.42
CA GLY A 17 -32.21 15.78 -40.69
C GLY A 17 -31.65 14.36 -40.84
N ALA A 18 -32.44 13.30 -40.60
CA ALA A 18 -33.15 12.62 -41.65
C ALA A 18 -33.88 11.36 -41.10
N ALA A 19 -35.17 11.36 -41.23
CA ALA A 19 -36.03 10.19 -41.06
C ALA A 19 -35.96 9.31 -42.33
N GLY A 20 -35.84 8.00 -42.14
CA GLY A 20 -35.97 6.99 -43.19
C GLY A 20 -36.61 5.74 -42.59
N ALA A 21 -37.93 5.59 -42.86
CA ALA A 21 -38.68 4.40 -42.48
C ALA A 21 -38.45 3.28 -43.51
N VAL A 22 -38.21 2.06 -43.03
CA VAL A 22 -38.49 0.83 -43.82
C VAL A 22 -39.09 -0.22 -42.87
N ALA A 23 -40.11 -0.88 -43.44
CA ALA A 23 -41.13 -1.66 -42.78
C ALA A 23 -40.71 -3.08 -42.34
N ALA A 24 -41.58 -3.62 -41.53
CA ALA A 24 -41.60 -4.89 -40.83
C ALA A 24 -41.35 -6.14 -41.68
N SER A 25 -40.76 -7.15 -41.06
CA SER A 25 -41.17 -8.53 -41.19
C SER A 25 -40.99 -9.28 -39.88
N ASN A 26 -42.09 -9.77 -39.32
CA ASN A 26 -42.22 -10.66 -38.18
C ASN A 26 -41.56 -12.00 -38.47
N MET A 27 -40.65 -12.42 -37.66
CA MET A 27 -40.44 -13.83 -37.32
C MET A 27 -39.93 -13.92 -35.89
N ALA A 28 -40.75 -14.48 -35.01
CA ALA A 28 -40.32 -14.88 -33.68
C ALA A 28 -39.54 -16.19 -33.77
N PRO A 29 -38.49 -16.35 -33.01
CA PRO A 29 -38.09 -17.66 -32.52
C PRO A 29 -38.28 -17.75 -31.01
N SER A 30 -38.98 -18.77 -30.65
CA SER A 30 -38.90 -19.65 -29.49
C SER A 30 -38.02 -19.18 -28.33
N SER A 31 -38.71 -18.96 -27.21
CA SER A 31 -38.13 -18.93 -25.87
C SER A 31 -37.43 -20.24 -25.55
N ALA A 32 -36.11 -20.24 -25.59
CA ALA A 32 -35.27 -21.19 -24.83
C ALA A 32 -34.77 -20.45 -23.61
N ASN A 33 -35.27 -20.86 -22.45
CA ASN A 33 -34.76 -20.49 -21.14
C ASN A 33 -33.25 -20.77 -21.08
N ALA A 34 -32.46 -19.73 -21.10
CA ALA A 34 -31.11 -19.76 -20.62
C ALA A 34 -31.07 -18.90 -19.34
N ASP A 35 -31.53 -19.48 -18.25
CA ASP A 35 -31.11 -19.10 -16.92
C ASP A 35 -29.61 -19.37 -16.84
N GLN A 36 -28.79 -18.46 -17.40
CA GLN A 36 -27.42 -18.34 -17.02
C GLN A 36 -27.45 -17.84 -15.58
N GLU A 37 -27.22 -18.78 -14.63
CA GLU A 37 -26.76 -18.43 -13.30
C GLU A 37 -25.66 -17.38 -13.42
N ARG A 38 -26.00 -16.13 -13.17
CA ARG A 38 -25.02 -15.10 -12.87
C ARG A 38 -24.31 -15.63 -11.62
N ALA A 39 -23.12 -16.16 -11.81
CA ALA A 39 -22.21 -16.44 -10.71
C ALA A 39 -22.17 -15.17 -9.86
N THR A 40 -22.77 -15.24 -8.68
CA THR A 40 -22.77 -14.14 -7.73
C THR A 40 -21.31 -13.91 -7.37
N SER A 41 -20.76 -12.78 -7.79
CA SER A 41 -19.42 -12.37 -7.37
C SER A 41 -19.38 -12.46 -5.85
N PRO A 42 -18.34 -13.07 -5.26
CA PRO A 42 -18.28 -13.22 -3.80
C PRO A 42 -18.41 -11.84 -3.15
N THR A 43 -19.23 -11.76 -2.11
CA THR A 43 -19.44 -10.50 -1.37
C THR A 43 -18.08 -9.90 -0.99
N PRO A 44 -17.78 -8.66 -1.34
CA PRO A 44 -16.51 -8.05 -1.03
C PRO A 44 -16.26 -8.07 0.49
N ILE A 45 -15.08 -8.54 0.91
CA ILE A 45 -14.69 -8.50 2.31
C ILE A 45 -14.41 -7.04 2.67
N GLU A 46 -15.12 -6.50 3.66
CA GLU A 46 -15.01 -5.09 4.06
C GLU A 46 -14.85 -4.93 5.59
N TYR A 47 -14.28 -3.79 5.98
CA TYR A 47 -14.26 -3.28 7.35
C TYR A 47 -14.69 -1.81 7.35
N LYS A 48 -15.82 -1.47 7.99
CA LYS A 48 -16.40 -0.11 7.98
C LYS A 48 -16.44 0.51 6.57
N GLY A 49 -16.81 -0.28 5.56
CA GLY A 49 -16.91 0.15 4.15
C GLY A 49 -15.56 0.25 3.39
N MET A 50 -14.44 -0.05 4.02
CA MET A 50 -13.15 -0.18 3.36
C MET A 50 -12.98 -1.60 2.84
N PRO A 51 -12.71 -1.81 1.53
CA PRO A 51 -12.38 -3.12 1.01
C PRO A 51 -11.18 -3.73 1.74
N CYS A 52 -11.25 -5.03 2.00
CA CYS A 52 -10.22 -5.80 2.67
C CYS A 52 -9.68 -6.90 1.77
N GLY A 53 -8.57 -7.47 2.19
CA GLY A 53 -8.00 -8.72 1.69
C GLY A 53 -7.55 -9.58 2.85
N MET A 54 -7.02 -10.77 2.54
CA MET A 54 -6.55 -11.72 3.55
C MET A 54 -5.03 -11.88 3.48
N LEU A 55 -4.34 -11.74 4.62
CA LEU A 55 -2.98 -12.25 4.80
C LEU A 55 -3.08 -13.51 5.67
N GLY A 56 -2.99 -14.68 5.05
CA GLY A 56 -3.33 -15.93 5.73
C GLY A 56 -4.76 -15.88 6.28
N LYS A 57 -4.92 -16.02 7.60
CA LYS A 57 -6.21 -15.95 8.29
C LYS A 57 -6.64 -14.52 8.65
N VAL A 58 -5.77 -13.51 8.46
CA VAL A 58 -5.97 -12.16 8.98
C VAL A 58 -6.61 -11.25 7.93
N LYS A 59 -7.76 -10.66 8.29
CA LYS A 59 -8.44 -9.67 7.46
C LYS A 59 -7.77 -8.31 7.58
N ILE A 60 -7.24 -7.79 6.49
CA ILE A 60 -6.49 -6.53 6.41
C ILE A 60 -7.22 -5.56 5.46
N SER A 61 -7.43 -4.32 5.88
CA SER A 61 -7.93 -3.25 5.00
C SER A 61 -6.95 -2.99 3.85
N ARG A 62 -7.45 -2.73 2.63
CA ARG A 62 -6.61 -2.45 1.45
C ARG A 62 -5.65 -1.26 1.65
N MET A 63 -5.96 -0.41 2.60
CA MET A 63 -5.09 0.67 3.08
C MET A 63 -4.70 0.40 4.53
N LEU A 64 -3.38 0.34 4.79
CA LEU A 64 -2.79 0.25 6.12
C LEU A 64 -2.31 1.62 6.56
N PHE A 65 -2.42 1.92 7.84
CA PHE A 65 -1.87 3.14 8.42
C PHE A 65 -0.35 2.99 8.62
N GLY A 66 0.44 3.81 7.92
CA GLY A 66 1.91 3.78 8.05
C GLY A 66 2.36 4.29 9.41
N GLY A 67 2.95 3.42 10.21
CA GLY A 67 3.25 3.66 11.61
C GLY A 67 4.43 4.59 11.89
N ASN A 68 5.22 5.00 10.90
CA ASN A 68 6.37 5.87 11.14
C ASN A 68 5.99 7.19 11.81
N LEU A 69 4.88 7.81 11.43
CA LEU A 69 4.36 9.02 12.08
C LEU A 69 4.03 8.75 13.55
N LEU A 70 3.46 7.60 13.87
CA LEU A 70 3.14 7.20 15.27
C LEU A 70 4.39 7.02 16.13
N ALA A 71 5.54 6.76 15.53
CA ALA A 71 6.84 6.64 16.20
C ALA A 71 7.66 7.93 16.15
N GLY A 72 7.08 9.07 15.76
CA GLY A 72 7.79 10.35 15.63
C GLY A 72 8.75 10.39 14.43
N GLY A 73 8.71 9.40 13.54
CA GLY A 73 9.48 9.32 12.32
C GLY A 73 8.74 9.95 11.13
N MET A 74 9.43 10.76 10.35
CA MET A 74 8.86 11.37 9.16
C MET A 74 9.93 11.49 8.08
N HIS A 75 9.59 11.05 6.88
CA HIS A 75 10.34 11.41 5.67
C HIS A 75 9.84 12.75 5.17
N CYS A 76 10.71 13.71 5.02
CA CYS A 76 10.36 15.07 4.64
C CYS A 76 11.28 15.64 3.56
N ARG A 77 11.92 14.77 2.80
CA ARG A 77 12.88 15.11 1.75
C ARG A 77 14.01 16.00 2.34
N ASP A 78 14.33 17.10 1.70
CA ASP A 78 15.28 18.10 2.18
C ASP A 78 14.69 19.13 3.18
N LEU A 79 13.38 19.09 3.43
CA LEU A 79 12.68 20.02 4.31
C LEU A 79 12.77 19.61 5.79
N LYS A 80 13.98 19.58 6.34
CA LYS A 80 14.25 19.05 7.69
C LYS A 80 13.45 19.71 8.83
N TYR A 81 13.09 21.00 8.68
CA TYR A 81 12.26 21.71 9.67
C TYR A 81 10.84 21.14 9.79
N VAL A 82 10.31 20.50 8.73
CA VAL A 82 8.98 19.89 8.74
C VAL A 82 8.92 18.76 9.77
N LYS A 83 10.02 18.05 10.00
CA LYS A 83 10.11 17.03 11.05
C LYS A 83 9.95 17.62 12.47
N GLN A 84 10.46 18.83 12.68
CA GLN A 84 10.30 19.52 13.97
C GLN A 84 8.85 20.00 14.17
N LEU A 85 8.23 20.56 13.13
CA LEU A 85 6.82 20.95 13.15
C LEU A 85 5.93 19.73 13.43
N PHE A 86 6.21 18.61 12.77
CA PHE A 86 5.48 17.37 13.01
C PHE A 86 5.59 16.93 14.48
N ARG A 87 6.77 16.93 15.07
CA ARG A 87 6.95 16.56 16.48
C ARG A 87 6.23 17.49 17.47
N ALA A 88 6.10 18.77 17.13
CA ALA A 88 5.33 19.73 17.92
C ALA A 88 3.82 19.54 17.77
N TYR A 89 3.36 19.03 16.62
CA TYR A 89 1.98 18.73 16.32
C TYR A 89 1.52 17.38 16.90
N ALA A 90 2.36 16.35 16.82
CA ALA A 90 2.01 14.97 17.07
C ALA A 90 2.29 14.58 18.54
N ASP A 91 1.53 15.14 19.46
CA ASP A 91 1.46 14.63 20.84
C ASP A 91 0.65 13.32 20.91
N GLU A 92 0.65 12.65 22.06
CA GLU A 92 -0.01 11.36 22.24
C GLU A 92 -1.51 11.43 21.97
N ASP A 93 -2.19 12.47 22.46
CA ASP A 93 -3.64 12.61 22.28
C ASP A 93 -4.00 12.83 20.81
N LYS A 94 -3.21 13.65 20.09
CA LYS A 94 -3.39 13.86 18.64
C LYS A 94 -3.15 12.58 17.85
N LEU A 95 -2.16 11.77 18.20
CA LEU A 95 -1.90 10.49 17.54
C LEU A 95 -3.00 9.46 17.82
N ILE A 96 -3.56 9.43 19.03
CA ILE A 96 -4.70 8.58 19.37
C ILE A 96 -5.95 9.02 18.61
N GLU A 97 -6.23 10.34 18.53
CA GLU A 97 -7.30 10.88 17.70
C GLU A 97 -7.15 10.48 16.23
N THR A 98 -5.93 10.54 15.70
CA THR A 98 -5.62 10.12 14.32
C THR A 98 -5.93 8.65 14.10
N LEU A 99 -5.58 7.76 15.04
CA LEU A 99 -5.92 6.33 14.97
C LEU A 99 -7.43 6.11 15.01
N LYS A 100 -8.16 6.87 15.84
CA LYS A 100 -9.61 6.81 15.87
C LYS A 100 -10.22 7.19 14.53
N ILE A 101 -9.78 8.31 13.94
CA ILE A 101 -10.23 8.74 12.61
C ILE A 101 -9.92 7.68 11.55
N ALA A 102 -8.73 7.05 11.61
CA ALA A 102 -8.33 5.99 10.69
C ALA A 102 -9.27 4.78 10.80
N GLU A 103 -9.53 4.29 12.00
CA GLU A 103 -10.44 3.16 12.24
C GLU A 103 -11.88 3.48 11.82
N ASP A 104 -12.37 4.67 12.12
CA ASP A 104 -13.73 5.10 11.76
C ASP A 104 -13.92 5.20 10.23
N ASN A 105 -12.84 5.42 9.48
CA ASN A 105 -12.84 5.43 8.02
C ASN A 105 -12.51 4.07 7.38
N GLY A 106 -12.34 3.01 8.20
CA GLY A 106 -12.22 1.63 7.76
C GLY A 106 -10.81 1.08 7.65
N ILE A 107 -9.79 1.81 8.11
CA ILE A 107 -8.46 1.25 8.29
C ILE A 107 -8.47 0.38 9.56
N ASN A 108 -8.10 -0.88 9.44
CA ASN A 108 -8.08 -1.78 10.60
C ASN A 108 -6.66 -2.19 11.03
N THR A 109 -5.62 -1.72 10.34
CA THR A 109 -4.25 -2.21 10.58
C THR A 109 -3.23 -1.08 10.48
N VAL A 110 -2.39 -0.97 11.50
CA VAL A 110 -1.16 -0.17 11.50
C VAL A 110 0.00 -1.01 10.98
N PHE A 111 0.89 -0.42 10.23
CA PHE A 111 2.03 -1.08 9.61
C PHE A 111 3.35 -0.51 10.12
N GLU A 112 4.30 -1.36 10.47
CA GLU A 112 5.70 -1.11 10.85
C GLU A 112 5.90 -0.69 12.32
N SER A 113 5.42 0.46 12.74
CA SER A 113 5.69 1.05 14.05
C SER A 113 4.40 1.50 14.76
N GLY A 114 4.46 1.78 16.05
CA GLY A 114 3.32 2.34 16.79
C GLY A 114 2.57 1.33 17.68
N ALA A 115 3.09 0.14 17.92
CA ALA A 115 2.41 -0.92 18.70
C ALA A 115 1.90 -0.43 20.07
N LYS A 116 2.68 0.38 20.81
CA LYS A 116 2.27 0.93 22.10
C LYS A 116 1.06 1.87 21.96
N LEU A 117 1.05 2.72 20.93
CA LEU A 117 -0.10 3.63 20.67
C LEU A 117 -1.33 2.87 20.21
N VAL A 118 -1.18 1.81 19.42
CA VAL A 118 -2.29 0.93 19.02
C VAL A 118 -2.90 0.27 20.25
N ALA A 119 -2.08 -0.28 21.15
CA ALA A 119 -2.55 -0.90 22.39
C ALA A 119 -3.30 0.13 23.26
N LEU A 120 -2.70 1.32 23.47
CA LEU A 120 -3.32 2.40 24.23
C LEU A 120 -4.64 2.90 23.62
N TYR A 121 -4.68 3.06 22.29
CA TYR A 121 -5.90 3.40 21.57
C TYR A 121 -7.00 2.35 21.78
N ASN A 122 -6.67 1.08 21.59
CA ASN A 122 -7.63 -0.02 21.75
C ASN A 122 -8.18 -0.08 23.18
N GLU A 123 -7.33 0.14 24.19
CA GLU A 123 -7.72 0.18 25.59
C GLU A 123 -8.64 1.38 25.89
N LYS A 124 -8.21 2.60 25.54
CA LYS A 124 -8.94 3.85 25.86
C LYS A 124 -10.26 3.99 25.10
N HIS A 125 -10.35 3.50 23.87
CA HIS A 125 -11.46 3.73 22.95
C HIS A 125 -12.22 2.47 22.54
N ASN A 126 -11.92 1.30 23.16
CA ASN A 126 -12.46 -0.01 22.75
C ASN A 126 -12.27 -0.26 21.23
N GLY A 127 -11.13 0.22 20.71
CA GLY A 127 -10.74 0.08 19.30
C GLY A 127 -10.42 -1.35 18.93
N LYS A 128 -10.31 -1.61 17.62
CA LYS A 128 -10.00 -2.93 17.04
C LYS A 128 -8.83 -2.84 16.05
N MET A 129 -7.97 -1.86 16.23
CA MET A 129 -6.79 -1.69 15.38
C MET A 129 -5.81 -2.82 15.59
N GLN A 130 -5.35 -3.40 14.49
CA GLN A 130 -4.33 -4.44 14.41
C GLN A 130 -2.96 -3.81 14.12
N ILE A 131 -1.87 -4.59 14.29
CA ILE A 131 -0.53 -4.15 13.92
C ILE A 131 0.27 -5.24 13.22
N ILE A 132 1.04 -4.84 12.20
CA ILE A 132 2.05 -5.67 11.51
C ILE A 132 3.41 -5.01 11.71
N PRO A 133 4.13 -5.32 12.81
CA PRO A 133 5.45 -4.78 13.07
C PRO A 133 6.54 -5.55 12.30
N HIS A 134 7.71 -4.91 12.15
CA HIS A 134 8.88 -5.59 11.63
C HIS A 134 9.65 -6.37 12.71
N ILE A 135 10.47 -7.34 12.27
CA ILE A 135 11.50 -8.02 13.04
C ILE A 135 12.87 -7.81 12.37
N ASP A 136 13.96 -7.88 13.11
CA ASP A 136 15.31 -7.74 12.57
C ASP A 136 15.88 -9.09 12.09
N PRO A 137 15.90 -9.37 10.77
CA PRO A 137 16.33 -10.68 10.27
C PRO A 137 17.82 -11.00 10.47
N LYS A 138 18.64 -10.04 10.88
CA LYS A 138 20.06 -10.27 11.18
C LYS A 138 20.33 -10.67 12.64
N ALA A 139 19.34 -10.56 13.52
CA ALA A 139 19.48 -10.91 14.92
C ALA A 139 19.87 -12.39 15.11
N ALA A 140 20.58 -12.70 16.19
CA ALA A 140 20.83 -14.08 16.57
C ALA A 140 19.51 -14.80 16.87
N GLU A 141 19.45 -16.12 16.67
CA GLU A 141 18.19 -16.89 16.76
C GLU A 141 17.45 -16.64 18.09
N LYS A 142 18.14 -16.70 19.23
CA LYS A 142 17.54 -16.47 20.55
C LYS A 142 16.96 -15.05 20.69
N ASP A 143 17.66 -14.06 20.18
CA ASP A 143 17.22 -12.66 20.24
C ASP A 143 16.04 -12.43 19.32
N LEU A 144 16.04 -13.03 18.12
CA LEU A 144 14.93 -12.99 17.17
C LEU A 144 13.67 -13.66 17.73
N GLU A 145 13.79 -14.85 18.36
CA GLU A 145 12.67 -15.51 19.01
C GLU A 145 12.10 -14.67 20.17
N THR A 146 12.96 -13.99 20.92
CA THR A 146 12.55 -13.07 21.99
C THR A 146 11.81 -11.86 21.41
N GLU A 147 12.32 -11.28 20.33
CA GLU A 147 11.68 -10.16 19.63
C GLU A 147 10.31 -10.57 19.07
N ILE A 148 10.21 -11.73 18.43
CA ILE A 148 8.95 -12.25 17.89
C ILE A 148 7.90 -12.38 19.00
N LYS A 149 8.24 -13.05 20.11
CA LYS A 149 7.34 -13.22 21.25
C LYS A 149 6.83 -11.89 21.78
N LEU A 150 7.75 -10.94 21.99
CA LEU A 150 7.41 -9.59 22.45
C LEU A 150 6.42 -8.90 21.49
N LYS A 151 6.62 -9.00 20.15
CA LYS A 151 5.70 -8.40 19.17
C LYS A 151 4.33 -9.07 19.21
N LEU A 152 4.27 -10.39 19.35
CA LEU A 152 3.03 -11.14 19.49
C LEU A 152 2.27 -10.80 20.76
N ASP A 153 2.97 -10.70 21.88
CA ASP A 153 2.40 -10.28 23.18
C ASP A 153 1.84 -8.85 23.12
N MET A 154 2.40 -7.99 22.25
CA MET A 154 1.87 -6.66 21.93
C MET A 154 0.72 -6.67 20.93
N GLY A 155 0.20 -7.82 20.52
CA GLY A 155 -0.96 -7.95 19.64
C GLY A 155 -0.64 -7.93 18.14
N ALA A 156 0.60 -8.25 17.72
CA ALA A 156 0.92 -8.40 16.31
C ALA A 156 0.09 -9.51 15.66
N VAL A 157 -0.56 -9.20 14.53
CA VAL A 157 -1.38 -10.16 13.77
C VAL A 157 -0.64 -10.79 12.60
N ALA A 158 0.46 -10.19 12.19
CA ALA A 158 1.43 -10.66 11.22
C ALA A 158 2.78 -9.99 11.50
N LEU A 159 3.85 -10.50 10.94
CA LEU A 159 5.20 -9.95 11.08
C LEU A 159 5.85 -9.78 9.70
N TYR A 160 6.90 -8.97 9.59
CA TYR A 160 7.72 -8.97 8.39
C TYR A 160 9.19 -8.67 8.71
N CYS A 161 10.13 -9.24 7.95
CA CYS A 161 11.55 -8.92 8.04
C CYS A 161 11.78 -7.48 7.59
N TRP A 162 12.45 -6.68 8.42
CA TRP A 162 12.66 -5.26 8.19
C TRP A 162 13.39 -4.97 6.88
N GLY A 163 12.79 -4.10 6.05
CA GLY A 163 13.26 -3.84 4.69
C GLY A 163 14.71 -3.35 4.64
N ALA A 164 15.11 -2.40 5.48
CA ALA A 164 16.47 -1.86 5.48
C ALA A 164 17.53 -2.93 5.82
N THR A 165 17.22 -3.85 6.73
CA THR A 165 18.13 -4.97 7.05
C THR A 165 18.10 -6.01 5.92
N SER A 166 16.95 -6.30 5.34
CA SER A 166 16.83 -7.24 4.22
C SER A 166 17.63 -6.76 3.00
N ASP A 167 17.54 -5.46 2.66
CA ASP A 167 18.34 -4.85 1.60
C ASP A 167 19.85 -5.08 1.83
N ARG A 168 20.32 -4.85 3.08
CA ARG A 168 21.73 -5.05 3.43
C ARG A 168 22.14 -6.53 3.35
N LEU A 169 21.34 -7.43 3.91
CA LEU A 169 21.64 -8.87 3.88
C LEU A 169 21.76 -9.40 2.46
N VAL A 170 20.84 -9.00 1.57
CA VAL A 170 20.87 -9.45 0.16
C VAL A 170 22.05 -8.83 -0.59
N HIS A 171 22.33 -7.54 -0.39
CA HIS A 171 23.52 -6.90 -0.96
C HIS A 171 24.81 -7.61 -0.56
N ASP A 172 24.93 -8.06 0.70
CA ASP A 172 26.10 -8.75 1.23
C ASP A 172 26.09 -10.26 0.92
N GLY A 173 25.17 -10.73 0.06
CA GLY A 173 25.06 -12.15 -0.33
C GLY A 173 24.55 -13.09 0.76
N GLN A 174 23.89 -12.55 1.82
CA GLN A 174 23.48 -13.29 3.02
C GLN A 174 21.97 -13.61 3.03
N VAL A 175 21.39 -13.95 1.87
CA VAL A 175 19.95 -14.29 1.77
C VAL A 175 19.56 -15.47 2.68
N ASP A 176 20.48 -16.36 2.98
CA ASP A 176 20.22 -17.48 3.89
C ASP A 176 19.87 -17.05 5.33
N LYS A 177 20.43 -15.91 5.79
CA LYS A 177 20.03 -15.34 7.08
C LYS A 177 18.59 -14.86 7.04
N LEU A 178 18.17 -14.24 5.94
CA LEU A 178 16.79 -13.82 5.73
C LEU A 178 15.84 -15.02 5.70
N LYS A 179 16.21 -16.08 4.96
CA LYS A 179 15.44 -17.33 4.93
C LYS A 179 15.31 -17.93 6.32
N ARG A 180 16.39 -18.00 7.08
CA ARG A 180 16.43 -18.50 8.45
C ARG A 180 15.48 -17.71 9.36
N ALA A 181 15.48 -16.39 9.28
CA ALA A 181 14.60 -15.54 10.08
C ALA A 181 13.11 -15.81 9.78
N VAL A 182 12.76 -15.99 8.52
CA VAL A 182 11.39 -16.37 8.10
C VAL A 182 11.03 -17.75 8.64
N GLU A 183 11.91 -18.74 8.55
CA GLU A 183 11.67 -20.10 9.08
C GLU A 183 11.46 -20.11 10.59
N ILE A 184 12.19 -19.29 11.34
CA ILE A 184 11.99 -19.11 12.79
C ILE A 184 10.62 -18.50 13.05
N ALA A 185 10.25 -17.42 12.35
CA ALA A 185 8.98 -16.74 12.56
C ALA A 185 7.78 -17.62 12.21
N LYS A 186 7.89 -18.51 11.23
CA LYS A 186 6.82 -19.47 10.86
C LYS A 186 6.47 -20.48 11.95
N LYS A 187 7.30 -20.63 12.99
CA LYS A 187 6.96 -21.48 14.15
C LYS A 187 5.79 -20.92 14.98
N TYR A 188 5.38 -19.65 14.75
CA TYR A 188 4.43 -18.94 15.61
C TYR A 188 3.01 -18.78 15.01
N ASP A 189 2.65 -19.52 13.97
CA ASP A 189 1.30 -19.53 13.31
C ASP A 189 0.74 -18.13 12.98
N VAL A 190 1.62 -17.20 12.59
CA VAL A 190 1.26 -15.87 12.10
C VAL A 190 1.87 -15.65 10.71
N PRO A 191 1.21 -14.91 9.81
CA PRO A 191 1.78 -14.57 8.52
C PRO A 191 3.12 -13.83 8.68
N ILE A 192 4.12 -14.23 7.90
CA ILE A 192 5.44 -13.59 7.89
C ILE A 192 5.80 -13.08 6.49
N GLY A 193 6.07 -11.79 6.38
CA GLY A 193 6.49 -11.14 5.15
C GLY A 193 7.99 -10.87 5.09
N VAL A 194 8.44 -10.47 3.90
CA VAL A 194 9.78 -9.91 3.69
C VAL A 194 9.67 -8.53 3.09
N GLY A 195 10.30 -7.53 3.76
CA GLY A 195 10.40 -6.17 3.29
C GLY A 195 11.68 -5.91 2.50
N GLY A 196 11.62 -4.96 1.57
CA GLY A 196 12.78 -4.46 0.85
C GLY A 196 12.46 -3.19 0.07
N HIS A 197 13.44 -2.30 -0.02
CA HIS A 197 13.36 -1.13 -0.91
C HIS A 197 13.89 -1.50 -2.30
N SER A 198 15.00 -2.26 -2.35
CA SER A 198 15.55 -2.80 -3.58
C SER A 198 14.73 -3.99 -4.09
N LEU A 199 14.51 -4.07 -5.40
CA LEU A 199 13.89 -5.22 -6.05
C LEU A 199 14.76 -6.48 -5.93
N SER A 200 16.07 -6.33 -5.74
CA SER A 200 17.01 -7.44 -5.56
C SER A 200 16.65 -8.34 -4.39
N VAL A 201 16.07 -7.78 -3.31
CA VAL A 201 15.61 -8.55 -2.15
C VAL A 201 14.55 -9.57 -2.56
N HIS A 202 13.53 -9.14 -3.29
CA HIS A 202 12.41 -9.99 -3.69
C HIS A 202 12.83 -11.04 -4.72
N LYS A 203 13.68 -10.66 -5.67
CA LYS A 203 14.30 -11.60 -6.63
C LYS A 203 15.14 -12.66 -5.93
N ALA A 204 15.96 -12.26 -4.95
CA ALA A 204 16.79 -13.20 -4.18
C ALA A 204 15.91 -14.14 -3.34
N CYS A 205 14.82 -13.64 -2.73
CA CYS A 205 13.90 -14.46 -1.96
C CYS A 205 13.19 -15.51 -2.84
N GLU A 206 12.68 -15.13 -4.02
CA GLU A 206 12.06 -16.09 -4.94
C GLU A 206 13.08 -17.14 -5.43
N LYS A 207 14.30 -16.72 -5.80
CA LYS A 207 15.38 -17.64 -6.21
C LYS A 207 15.77 -18.61 -5.08
N ALA A 208 15.90 -18.14 -3.84
CA ALA A 208 16.24 -18.94 -2.67
C ALA A 208 15.04 -19.71 -2.08
N LYS A 209 13.85 -19.53 -2.64
CA LYS A 209 12.59 -20.13 -2.15
C LYS A 209 12.39 -19.83 -0.66
N VAL A 210 12.49 -18.55 -0.28
CA VAL A 210 12.20 -18.10 1.08
C VAL A 210 10.70 -18.31 1.34
N PRO A 211 10.31 -19.04 2.42
CA PRO A 211 8.92 -19.45 2.62
C PRO A 211 8.05 -18.36 3.27
N CYS A 212 8.21 -17.08 2.85
CA CYS A 212 7.40 -15.97 3.33
C CYS A 212 5.99 -16.00 2.71
N ASP A 213 5.01 -15.43 3.43
CA ASP A 213 3.61 -15.44 3.05
C ASP A 213 3.22 -14.21 2.21
N PHE A 214 3.96 -13.10 2.34
CA PHE A 214 3.72 -11.86 1.58
C PHE A 214 5.00 -11.05 1.41
N TYR A 215 4.96 -10.06 0.53
CA TYR A 215 6.04 -9.11 0.32
C TYR A 215 5.65 -7.68 0.68
N VAL A 216 6.65 -6.92 1.12
CA VAL A 216 6.57 -5.47 1.34
C VAL A 216 7.62 -4.80 0.47
N LYS A 217 7.20 -4.07 -0.57
CA LYS A 217 8.11 -3.45 -1.54
C LYS A 217 7.68 -2.03 -1.85
N THR A 218 8.63 -1.11 -1.89
CA THR A 218 8.39 0.27 -2.34
C THR A 218 7.84 0.29 -3.76
N LEU A 219 6.86 1.16 -4.02
CA LEU A 219 6.36 1.42 -5.36
C LEU A 219 5.96 2.88 -5.52
N HIS A 220 6.67 3.62 -6.34
CA HIS A 220 6.29 4.94 -6.82
C HIS A 220 6.96 5.22 -8.17
N THR A 221 6.40 6.13 -8.95
CA THR A 221 7.04 6.64 -10.16
C THR A 221 8.13 7.64 -9.79
N ASP A 222 8.98 8.00 -10.75
CA ASP A 222 9.92 9.12 -10.66
C ASP A 222 9.46 10.36 -11.46
N ASP A 223 8.19 10.36 -11.88
CA ASP A 223 7.56 11.46 -12.60
C ASP A 223 7.03 12.52 -11.62
N TYR A 224 7.95 13.23 -10.98
CA TYR A 224 7.69 14.40 -10.13
C TYR A 224 8.92 15.32 -10.05
N PRO A 225 8.75 16.64 -9.82
CA PRO A 225 9.84 17.63 -9.99
C PRO A 225 11.07 17.40 -9.12
N SER A 226 10.94 16.84 -7.92
CA SER A 226 12.05 16.56 -7.00
C SER A 226 12.58 15.14 -7.08
N ALA A 227 12.22 14.36 -8.12
CA ALA A 227 12.78 13.04 -8.33
C ALA A 227 14.28 13.13 -8.64
N THR A 228 15.05 12.19 -8.13
CA THR A 228 16.46 12.06 -8.45
C THR A 228 16.64 11.84 -9.95
N PRO A 229 17.46 12.64 -10.64
CA PRO A 229 17.76 12.44 -12.06
C PRO A 229 18.26 11.01 -12.33
N LYS A 230 17.84 10.41 -13.45
CA LYS A 230 18.16 8.98 -13.78
C LYS A 230 19.64 8.64 -13.64
N HIS A 231 20.56 9.49 -14.11
CA HIS A 231 22.00 9.26 -14.04
C HIS A 231 22.58 9.30 -12.61
N LEU A 232 21.84 9.86 -11.66
CA LEU A 232 22.20 9.92 -10.22
C LEU A 232 21.47 8.88 -9.38
N GLN A 233 20.48 8.18 -9.95
CA GLN A 233 19.77 7.15 -9.21
C GLN A 233 20.70 6.02 -8.79
N ARG A 234 20.55 5.55 -7.56
CA ARG A 234 21.31 4.46 -6.96
C ARG A 234 20.34 3.53 -6.26
N ASP A 235 20.69 2.30 -6.09
CA ASP A 235 19.93 1.37 -5.26
C ASP A 235 19.80 1.91 -3.82
N TYR A 236 18.75 1.50 -3.12
CA TYR A 236 18.37 2.02 -1.79
C TYR A 236 19.54 2.17 -0.82
N LEU A 237 20.46 1.23 -0.78
CA LEU A 237 21.61 1.25 0.13
C LEU A 237 22.52 2.48 0.00
N TRP A 238 22.44 3.20 -1.09
CA TRP A 238 23.27 4.36 -1.40
C TRP A 238 22.55 5.69 -1.21
N PHE A 239 21.30 5.65 -0.78
CA PHE A 239 20.53 6.87 -0.50
C PHE A 239 20.91 7.56 0.80
N GLY A 240 21.92 7.18 1.49
CA GLY A 240 22.51 7.86 2.63
C GLY A 240 21.60 8.48 3.68
N GLY A 241 20.31 8.41 3.55
CA GLY A 241 19.35 9.12 4.39
C GLY A 241 19.51 10.65 4.32
N GLU A 242 20.28 11.16 3.40
CA GLU A 242 20.60 12.56 3.27
C GLU A 242 19.59 13.26 2.39
N GLY A 243 18.78 14.02 3.00
CA GLY A 243 17.76 14.96 2.63
C GLY A 243 17.34 15.08 1.16
N TYR A 244 18.25 15.23 0.25
CA TYR A 244 17.92 15.48 -1.15
C TYR A 244 17.23 14.29 -1.84
N TYR A 245 17.65 13.06 -1.51
CA TYR A 245 17.10 11.85 -2.13
C TYR A 245 16.11 11.11 -1.21
N ASP A 246 15.70 11.71 -0.11
CA ASP A 246 14.78 11.13 0.88
C ASP A 246 13.33 11.04 0.36
N ASN A 247 13.13 10.75 -0.90
CA ASN A 247 11.85 10.48 -1.52
C ASN A 247 11.95 9.52 -2.71
N MET A 248 13.14 9.01 -3.00
CA MET A 248 13.37 8.12 -4.13
C MET A 248 13.81 6.73 -3.63
N TRP A 249 12.86 5.83 -3.42
CA TRP A 249 13.09 4.48 -2.92
C TRP A 249 12.71 3.37 -3.91
N CYS A 250 12.05 3.71 -5.01
CA CYS A 250 11.74 2.78 -6.08
C CYS A 250 12.48 3.23 -7.34
N VAL A 251 13.67 2.69 -7.57
CA VAL A 251 14.54 3.09 -8.68
C VAL A 251 13.97 2.62 -10.01
N ASP A 252 13.35 1.45 -10.03
CA ASP A 252 12.82 0.78 -11.21
C ASP A 252 11.37 0.33 -10.97
N ALA A 253 10.42 1.29 -11.12
CA ALA A 253 9.01 1.00 -10.92
C ALA A 253 8.49 -0.01 -11.95
N ASP A 254 8.84 0.14 -13.22
CA ASP A 254 8.36 -0.73 -14.30
C ASP A 254 8.89 -2.16 -14.14
N GLU A 255 10.18 -2.33 -13.81
CA GLU A 255 10.76 -3.64 -13.54
C GLU A 255 10.14 -4.29 -12.29
N THR A 256 9.84 -3.49 -11.27
CA THR A 256 9.14 -3.96 -10.08
C THR A 256 7.74 -4.48 -10.42
N ILE A 257 6.98 -3.73 -11.21
CA ILE A 257 5.64 -4.12 -11.65
C ILE A 257 5.70 -5.43 -12.45
N GLU A 258 6.61 -5.51 -13.43
CA GLU A 258 6.75 -6.69 -14.27
C GLU A 258 7.14 -7.93 -13.45
N PHE A 259 8.08 -7.79 -12.52
CA PHE A 259 8.47 -8.88 -11.62
C PHE A 259 7.28 -9.40 -10.80
N PHE A 260 6.50 -8.49 -10.21
CA PHE A 260 5.36 -8.89 -9.36
C PHE A 260 4.20 -9.51 -10.13
N LYS A 261 4.09 -9.37 -11.45
CA LYS A 261 3.11 -10.12 -12.25
C LYS A 261 3.27 -11.64 -12.09
N GLY A 262 4.51 -12.11 -12.01
CA GLY A 262 4.84 -13.53 -11.82
C GLY A 262 4.86 -14.01 -10.36
N VAL A 263 4.59 -13.13 -9.38
CA VAL A 263 4.64 -13.49 -7.95
C VAL A 263 3.24 -13.75 -7.41
N ASP A 264 3.01 -14.95 -6.86
CA ASP A 264 1.72 -15.37 -6.33
C ASP A 264 1.45 -14.90 -4.89
N LYS A 265 2.44 -14.33 -4.21
CA LYS A 265 2.29 -13.82 -2.85
C LYS A 265 1.65 -12.42 -2.83
N PRO A 266 0.83 -12.10 -1.83
CA PRO A 266 0.33 -10.75 -1.62
C PRO A 266 1.46 -9.72 -1.55
N TRP A 267 1.19 -8.52 -2.06
CA TRP A 267 2.14 -7.40 -2.08
C TRP A 267 1.58 -6.18 -1.36
N VAL A 268 2.27 -5.75 -0.29
CA VAL A 268 2.05 -4.47 0.37
C VAL A 268 3.00 -3.45 -0.25
N ALA A 269 2.47 -2.51 -1.03
CA ALA A 269 3.25 -1.40 -1.55
C ALA A 269 3.39 -0.29 -0.50
N PHE A 270 4.62 0.16 -0.24
CA PHE A 270 4.85 1.25 0.71
C PHE A 270 5.69 2.36 0.09
N LYS A 271 5.78 3.52 0.79
CA LYS A 271 6.41 4.75 0.30
C LYS A 271 5.81 5.28 -1.02
N VAL A 272 4.55 4.91 -1.29
CA VAL A 272 3.86 5.19 -2.58
C VAL A 272 3.75 6.68 -2.90
N LEU A 273 3.75 7.55 -1.89
CA LEU A 273 3.67 9.01 -2.04
C LEU A 273 5.05 9.68 -2.29
N ALA A 274 6.15 8.92 -2.32
CA ALA A 274 7.51 9.47 -2.40
C ALA A 274 7.71 10.65 -1.41
N ALA A 275 7.45 10.40 -0.11
CA ALA A 275 7.46 11.42 0.96
C ALA A 275 6.57 12.65 0.66
N GLY A 276 5.41 12.44 0.07
CA GLY A 276 4.44 13.48 -0.27
C GLY A 276 4.76 14.26 -1.55
N ALA A 277 5.73 13.83 -2.34
CA ALA A 277 6.04 14.43 -3.64
C ALA A 277 5.02 14.09 -4.72
N ILE A 278 4.33 12.95 -4.58
CA ILE A 278 3.30 12.48 -5.51
C ILE A 278 1.93 12.61 -4.84
N PRO A 279 0.97 13.30 -5.49
CA PRO A 279 -0.39 13.42 -4.94
C PRO A 279 -1.06 12.04 -4.73
N PRO A 280 -1.84 11.83 -3.65
CA PRO A 280 -2.50 10.56 -3.34
C PRO A 280 -3.27 9.95 -4.50
N ARG A 281 -4.05 10.73 -5.24
CA ARG A 281 -4.84 10.26 -6.39
C ARG A 281 -3.96 9.57 -7.45
N LYS A 282 -2.77 10.12 -7.76
CA LYS A 282 -1.83 9.57 -8.74
C LYS A 282 -1.13 8.33 -8.16
N ALA A 283 -0.64 8.44 -6.93
CA ALA A 283 0.13 7.38 -6.28
C ALA A 283 -0.68 6.11 -6.00
N PHE A 284 -1.88 6.26 -5.41
CA PHE A 284 -2.73 5.11 -5.08
C PHE A 284 -3.28 4.44 -6.33
N ALA A 285 -3.70 5.22 -7.35
CA ALA A 285 -4.11 4.67 -8.62
C ALA A 285 -2.97 3.89 -9.29
N HIS A 286 -1.75 4.42 -9.28
CA HIS A 286 -0.58 3.72 -9.80
C HIS A 286 -0.34 2.40 -9.07
N ALA A 287 -0.37 2.39 -7.73
CA ALA A 287 -0.12 1.20 -6.93
C ALA A 287 -1.16 0.09 -7.20
N PHE A 288 -2.45 0.40 -7.10
CA PHE A 288 -3.49 -0.61 -7.28
C PHE A 288 -3.62 -1.11 -8.72
N LYS A 289 -3.57 -0.21 -9.71
CA LYS A 289 -3.60 -0.59 -11.13
C LYS A 289 -2.47 -1.56 -11.47
N ASN A 290 -1.29 -1.35 -10.91
CA ASN A 290 -0.09 -2.14 -11.20
C ASN A 290 0.13 -3.33 -10.24
N GLY A 291 -0.90 -3.72 -9.51
CA GLY A 291 -0.91 -5.03 -8.86
C GLY A 291 -0.63 -5.06 -7.37
N ALA A 292 -0.42 -3.94 -6.68
CA ALA A 292 -0.31 -3.95 -5.22
C ALA A 292 -1.63 -4.46 -4.59
N ASP A 293 -1.53 -5.38 -3.65
CA ASP A 293 -2.72 -5.89 -2.95
C ASP A 293 -3.14 -4.97 -1.81
N PHE A 294 -2.17 -4.30 -1.22
CA PHE A 294 -2.34 -3.32 -0.15
C PHE A 294 -1.39 -2.14 -0.35
N ILE A 295 -1.74 -1.00 0.24
CA ILE A 295 -0.83 0.14 0.37
C ILE A 295 -0.65 0.50 1.84
N ALA A 296 0.59 0.85 2.25
CA ALA A 296 0.89 1.37 3.58
C ALA A 296 1.24 2.86 3.47
N VAL A 297 0.45 3.72 4.11
CA VAL A 297 0.52 5.18 3.96
C VAL A 297 0.54 5.88 5.31
N GLY A 298 1.57 6.68 5.56
CA GLY A 298 1.59 7.63 6.69
C GLY A 298 0.71 8.83 6.35
N MET A 299 -0.20 9.20 7.26
CA MET A 299 -1.17 10.27 7.06
C MET A 299 -1.30 11.12 8.31
N PHE A 300 -1.56 12.40 8.12
CA PHE A 300 -2.09 13.27 9.17
C PHE A 300 -3.61 13.06 9.32
N ASP A 301 -4.18 13.41 10.46
CA ASP A 301 -5.60 13.27 10.78
C ASP A 301 -6.52 13.83 9.69
N TRP A 302 -6.25 15.05 9.19
CA TRP A 302 -7.06 15.70 8.14
C TRP A 302 -6.99 15.00 6.76
N GLN A 303 -5.97 14.17 6.49
CA GLN A 303 -5.82 13.45 5.22
C GLN A 303 -6.61 12.14 5.20
N VAL A 304 -6.77 11.51 6.38
CA VAL A 304 -7.27 10.13 6.50
C VAL A 304 -8.59 9.92 5.77
N LYS A 305 -9.57 10.80 5.99
CA LYS A 305 -10.89 10.62 5.39
C LYS A 305 -10.86 10.67 3.87
N GLU A 306 -10.20 11.68 3.31
CA GLU A 306 -10.12 11.86 1.85
C GLU A 306 -9.37 10.70 1.19
N ASP A 307 -8.25 10.29 1.78
CA ASP A 307 -7.43 9.19 1.28
C ASP A 307 -8.18 7.84 1.36
N CYS A 308 -8.90 7.58 2.44
CA CYS A 308 -9.76 6.40 2.55
C CYS A 308 -10.88 6.38 1.50
N ASP A 309 -11.58 7.50 1.31
CA ASP A 309 -12.63 7.60 0.30
C ASP A 309 -12.07 7.40 -1.12
N LEU A 310 -10.85 7.87 -1.37
CA LEU A 310 -10.14 7.65 -2.63
C LEU A 310 -9.83 6.17 -2.83
N VAL A 311 -9.26 5.49 -1.82
CA VAL A 311 -8.93 4.05 -1.90
C VAL A 311 -10.16 3.20 -2.12
N LYS A 312 -11.27 3.45 -1.42
CA LYS A 312 -12.55 2.74 -1.62
C LYS A 312 -13.01 2.79 -3.09
N ARG A 313 -12.86 3.94 -3.74
CA ARG A 313 -13.21 4.10 -5.18
C ARG A 313 -12.22 3.39 -6.09
N LEU A 314 -10.92 3.52 -5.82
CA LEU A 314 -9.87 2.93 -6.67
C LEU A 314 -9.92 1.40 -6.66
N VAL A 315 -10.02 0.78 -5.48
CA VAL A 315 -10.07 -0.69 -5.35
C VAL A 315 -11.26 -1.28 -6.11
N ARG A 316 -12.43 -0.62 -6.06
CA ARG A 316 -13.60 -1.07 -6.84
C ARG A 316 -13.40 -0.92 -8.35
N ARG A 317 -12.70 0.14 -8.79
CA ARG A 317 -12.39 0.36 -10.21
C ARG A 317 -11.39 -0.65 -10.76
N GLU A 318 -10.42 -1.07 -9.96
CA GLU A 318 -9.34 -1.98 -10.36
C GLU A 318 -9.70 -3.46 -10.04
N ALA A 319 -10.98 -3.82 -10.07
CA ALA A 319 -11.41 -5.20 -9.82
C ALA A 319 -10.81 -6.18 -10.84
N ASP A 320 -10.74 -5.79 -12.12
CA ASP A 320 -10.27 -6.59 -13.26
C ASP A 320 -8.86 -6.18 -13.75
N ARG A 321 -7.98 -5.78 -12.82
CA ARG A 321 -6.60 -5.39 -13.15
C ARG A 321 -5.77 -6.58 -13.69
N GLU A 322 -4.68 -6.28 -14.45
CA GLU A 322 -3.83 -7.30 -15.11
C GLU A 322 -3.27 -8.32 -14.12
N ARG A 323 -2.63 -7.88 -13.03
CA ARG A 323 -2.25 -8.79 -11.93
C ARG A 323 -3.46 -9.01 -11.03
N PRO A 324 -4.01 -10.23 -10.95
CA PRO A 324 -5.15 -10.49 -10.07
C PRO A 324 -4.83 -10.23 -8.60
N TRP A 325 -5.85 -9.96 -7.80
CA TRP A 325 -5.71 -9.86 -6.35
C TRP A 325 -5.20 -11.18 -5.77
N ARG A 326 -4.18 -11.12 -4.90
CA ARG A 326 -3.58 -12.28 -4.23
C ARG A 326 -3.95 -12.34 -2.75
N ALA A 327 -4.77 -11.40 -2.27
CA ALA A 327 -5.22 -11.29 -0.88
C ALA A 327 -6.71 -10.98 -0.80
#